data_a423f5db8fbfebc741e5255da82043f9
#
_entry.id   a423f5db8fbfebc741e5255da82043f9
#
_cell.length_a   1.000
_cell.length_b   1.000
_cell.length_c   1.000
_cell.angle_alpha   90.00
_cell.angle_beta   90.00
_cell.angle_gamma   90.00
#
_symmetry.space_group_name_H-M   'P 1'
#
loop_
_entity.id
_entity.type
_entity.pdbx_description
1 polymer ?
#
loop_
_entity_poly.entity_id
_entity_poly.type
_entity_poly.pdbx_seq_one_letter_code
_entity_poly.pdbx_strand_id
1 'polypeptide(L)'
;VKANFGRYLEAAQNGGLFIAENPTNRLATTTTRGWTDANRNYVADCDLMNPANQDLRATGGDLCGPNANANFGTLVFESKLDPTLLSGWGVRAGDWQWGASLQQEVLPRVAVEVGYQRRWLVNNTVIDNRVRAPEDHTEFGVNVPVDSRLPGGGGGVLGGLYNVTPIAATRLNDNYTTLDSNVGTWTQVANSFNLNVTARMRNGLMLQGGFNTGVSGNDYCDVRQALPEWTVAPPTSFTQAPTNPWCDTSSGWVTRLTALGSYTIPKIDVQVAGTLRSDQGQQLAANWTAPNSATVGLNRPFAGVGGQTIMVNLVEPGTLYGERINQIDMRFAKVLRFGRTRSTVGIDVYNLANSNAVLTHNLTFVPTTNTWLRPNSVLQARFMKVSAQVDF
;
A
#
# COMPACT_ATOMS: atom_id res chain seq x y z
N VAL A 1 -16.70 -17.66 -25.59
CA VAL A 1 -17.03 -16.50 -24.75
C VAL A 1 -17.20 -16.97 -23.33
N LYS A 2 -16.64 -16.22 -22.37
CA LYS A 2 -16.87 -16.43 -20.93
C LYS A 2 -17.32 -15.10 -20.35
N ALA A 3 -18.29 -15.14 -19.43
CA ALA A 3 -18.69 -13.97 -18.66
C ALA A 3 -18.93 -14.39 -17.21
N ASN A 4 -18.61 -13.53 -16.30
CA ASN A 4 -18.84 -13.69 -14.88
C ASN A 4 -19.35 -12.40 -14.28
N PHE A 5 -20.23 -12.55 -13.28
CA PHE A 5 -20.70 -11.48 -12.43
C PHE A 5 -20.85 -12.03 -11.02
N GLY A 6 -20.32 -11.36 -10.05
CA GLY A 6 -20.38 -11.86 -8.68
C GLY A 6 -20.10 -10.77 -7.66
N ARG A 7 -20.58 -11.00 -6.45
CA ARG A 7 -20.26 -10.22 -5.27
C ARG A 7 -19.35 -11.04 -4.36
N TYR A 8 -18.23 -10.47 -3.99
CA TYR A 8 -17.25 -11.06 -3.08
C TYR A 8 -17.28 -10.27 -1.78
N LEU A 9 -17.44 -10.97 -0.68
CA LEU A 9 -17.55 -10.36 0.65
C LEU A 9 -16.18 -10.41 1.34
N GLU A 10 -15.87 -9.37 2.12
CA GLU A 10 -14.72 -9.38 3.01
C GLU A 10 -14.83 -10.59 3.98
N ALA A 11 -13.71 -11.26 4.21
CA ALA A 11 -13.69 -12.39 5.13
C ALA A 11 -13.96 -11.94 6.57
N ALA A 12 -14.87 -12.64 7.26
CA ALA A 12 -15.02 -12.47 8.69
C ALA A 12 -13.87 -13.18 9.40
N GLN A 13 -12.85 -12.42 9.74
CA GLN A 13 -11.67 -12.93 10.44
C GLN A 13 -11.36 -12.04 11.65
N ASN A 14 -10.44 -12.48 12.48
CA ASN A 14 -10.02 -11.79 13.70
C ASN A 14 -9.13 -10.57 13.39
N GLY A 15 -9.60 -9.72 12.49
CA GLY A 15 -8.92 -8.53 11.99
C GLY A 15 -9.94 -7.61 11.28
N GLY A 16 -9.48 -6.50 10.73
CA GLY A 16 -10.33 -5.53 10.03
C GLY A 16 -11.47 -5.03 10.93
N LEU A 17 -12.68 -4.99 10.40
CA LEU A 17 -13.87 -4.52 11.11
C LEU A 17 -14.12 -5.28 12.43
N PHE A 18 -13.85 -6.59 12.46
CA PHE A 18 -14.16 -7.44 13.61
C PHE A 18 -13.11 -7.42 14.71
N ILE A 19 -11.96 -6.76 14.50
CA ILE A 19 -10.92 -6.66 15.53
C ILE A 19 -11.40 -5.87 16.75
N ALA A 20 -12.22 -4.86 16.55
CA ALA A 20 -12.77 -4.02 17.61
C ALA A 20 -13.72 -4.80 18.54
N GLU A 21 -14.37 -5.86 18.03
CA GLU A 21 -15.27 -6.71 18.81
C GLU A 21 -14.56 -7.91 19.48
N ASN A 22 -13.28 -8.13 19.17
CA ASN A 22 -12.49 -9.17 19.81
C ASN A 22 -12.07 -8.74 21.23
N PRO A 23 -12.51 -9.44 22.32
CA PRO A 23 -12.18 -9.06 23.67
C PRO A 23 -10.68 -8.95 23.95
N THR A 24 -9.85 -9.78 23.30
CA THR A 24 -8.39 -9.75 23.46
C THR A 24 -7.76 -8.46 22.92
N ASN A 25 -8.38 -7.84 21.93
CA ASN A 25 -7.90 -6.57 21.36
C ASN A 25 -8.42 -5.34 22.12
N ARG A 26 -9.40 -5.55 23.00
CA ARG A 26 -9.94 -4.48 23.86
C ARG A 26 -9.17 -4.32 25.15
N LEU A 27 -8.45 -5.35 25.59
CA LEU A 27 -7.65 -5.31 26.81
C LEU A 27 -6.30 -4.66 26.51
N ALA A 28 -5.96 -3.61 27.22
CA ALA A 28 -4.63 -3.02 27.20
C ALA A 28 -3.65 -3.96 27.91
N THR A 29 -2.98 -4.83 27.14
CA THR A 29 -2.14 -5.92 27.66
C THR A 29 -0.70 -5.53 27.92
N THR A 30 -0.27 -4.34 27.48
CA THR A 30 1.11 -3.89 27.60
C THR A 30 1.19 -2.46 28.09
N THR A 31 2.19 -2.20 28.91
CA THR A 31 2.61 -0.86 29.32
C THR A 31 4.11 -0.83 29.49
N THR A 32 4.69 0.34 29.47
CA THR A 32 6.10 0.58 29.80
C THR A 32 6.16 1.62 30.91
N ARG A 33 7.23 1.60 31.68
CA ARG A 33 7.53 2.65 32.66
C ARG A 33 9.01 2.94 32.68
N GLY A 34 9.35 4.19 32.96
CA GLY A 34 10.73 4.55 33.24
C GLY A 34 11.19 3.93 34.55
N TRP A 35 12.40 3.42 34.57
CA TRP A 35 13.00 2.83 35.76
C TRP A 35 14.46 3.28 35.90
N THR A 36 14.82 3.67 37.12
CA THR A 36 16.20 3.96 37.52
C THR A 36 16.58 3.04 38.64
N ASP A 37 17.50 2.12 38.35
CA ASP A 37 18.10 1.19 39.30
C ASP A 37 19.00 1.97 40.25
N ALA A 38 18.50 2.36 41.39
CA ALA A 38 19.19 3.18 42.38
C ALA A 38 20.14 2.37 43.25
N ASN A 39 19.80 1.12 43.56
CA ASN A 39 20.59 0.22 44.40
C ASN A 39 21.53 -0.68 43.57
N ARG A 40 21.44 -0.66 42.22
CA ARG A 40 22.30 -1.38 41.28
C ARG A 40 22.21 -2.90 41.35
N ASN A 41 21.04 -3.41 41.73
CA ASN A 41 20.79 -4.85 41.82
C ASN A 41 20.25 -5.45 40.51
N TYR A 42 19.96 -4.61 39.47
CA TYR A 42 19.39 -5.00 38.17
C TYR A 42 17.99 -5.65 38.25
N VAL A 43 17.26 -5.40 39.36
CA VAL A 43 15.88 -5.83 39.54
C VAL A 43 15.03 -4.60 39.83
N ALA A 44 13.87 -4.49 39.19
CA ALA A 44 12.95 -3.37 39.44
C ALA A 44 12.24 -3.55 40.78
N ASP A 45 12.70 -2.85 41.82
CA ASP A 45 12.19 -2.89 43.18
C ASP A 45 10.97 -1.97 43.38
N CYS A 46 10.01 -2.03 42.45
CA CYS A 46 8.78 -1.25 42.48
C CYS A 46 7.56 -2.17 42.54
N ASP A 47 6.48 -1.67 43.08
CA ASP A 47 5.18 -2.31 42.92
C ASP A 47 4.71 -2.15 41.47
N LEU A 48 4.82 -3.22 40.68
CA LEU A 48 4.46 -3.24 39.27
C LEU A 48 2.95 -3.10 39.05
N MET A 49 2.12 -3.38 40.08
CA MET A 49 0.67 -3.25 40.00
C MET A 49 0.18 -1.82 40.28
N ASN A 50 1.00 -0.99 40.89
CA ASN A 50 0.69 0.41 41.13
C ASN A 50 1.09 1.27 39.88
N PRO A 51 0.14 1.84 39.15
CA PRO A 51 0.44 2.60 37.93
C PRO A 51 1.07 3.98 38.20
N ALA A 52 1.07 4.45 39.42
CA ALA A 52 1.58 5.77 39.77
C ALA A 52 3.12 5.81 39.81
N ASN A 53 3.65 7.02 39.81
CA ASN A 53 5.08 7.25 40.05
C ASN A 53 5.45 6.78 41.50
N GLN A 54 6.58 6.09 41.62
CA GLN A 54 7.06 5.56 42.92
C GLN A 54 8.54 5.94 43.10
N ASP A 55 8.84 6.54 44.24
CA ASP A 55 10.21 6.81 44.67
C ASP A 55 10.47 6.02 45.96
N LEU A 56 11.10 4.87 45.83
CA LEU A 56 11.40 3.96 46.94
C LEU A 56 12.86 4.04 47.38
N ARG A 57 13.63 5.00 46.90
CA ARG A 57 15.07 5.15 47.19
C ARG A 57 15.34 5.29 48.68
N ALA A 58 14.47 5.95 49.43
CA ALA A 58 14.61 6.13 50.85
C ALA A 58 14.54 4.81 51.67
N THR A 59 13.92 3.78 51.08
CA THR A 59 13.77 2.44 51.68
C THR A 59 14.65 1.38 51.02
N GLY A 60 15.61 1.80 50.20
CA GLY A 60 16.52 0.89 49.52
C GLY A 60 16.00 0.32 48.19
N GLY A 61 14.86 0.78 47.72
CA GLY A 61 14.32 0.45 46.40
C GLY A 61 14.69 1.49 45.33
N ASP A 62 13.89 1.53 44.25
CA ASP A 62 14.19 2.27 43.02
C ASP A 62 13.29 3.50 42.81
N LEU A 63 13.62 4.25 41.77
CA LEU A 63 12.75 5.28 41.20
C LEU A 63 12.05 4.73 39.96
N CYS A 64 10.72 4.61 40.04
CA CYS A 64 9.90 4.15 38.93
C CYS A 64 8.91 5.22 38.48
N GLY A 65 8.96 5.57 37.19
CA GLY A 65 8.00 6.47 36.58
C GLY A 65 6.58 5.89 36.57
N PRO A 66 5.58 6.66 36.16
CA PRO A 66 4.22 6.14 36.00
C PRO A 66 4.14 5.19 34.81
N ASN A 67 3.08 4.37 34.76
CA ASN A 67 2.78 3.60 33.57
C ASN A 67 2.54 4.54 32.37
N ALA A 68 3.21 4.29 31.25
CA ALA A 68 3.02 5.07 30.02
C ALA A 68 1.61 4.89 29.45
N ASN A 69 1.03 3.69 29.63
CA ASN A 69 -0.37 3.42 29.31
C ASN A 69 -1.20 3.37 30.60
N ALA A 70 -1.94 4.43 30.86
CA ALA A 70 -2.82 4.52 32.04
C ALA A 70 -3.99 3.52 32.01
N ASN A 71 -4.30 2.96 30.83
CA ASN A 71 -5.36 1.98 30.65
C ASN A 71 -4.88 0.52 30.78
N PHE A 72 -3.63 0.29 31.13
CA PHE A 72 -3.09 -1.07 31.30
C PHE A 72 -3.98 -1.93 32.19
N GLY A 73 -4.34 -3.12 31.72
CA GLY A 73 -5.24 -4.04 32.42
C GLY A 73 -6.73 -3.69 32.32
N THR A 74 -7.09 -2.64 31.60
CA THR A 74 -8.50 -2.26 31.38
C THR A 74 -8.93 -2.49 29.94
N LEU A 75 -10.25 -2.52 29.71
CA LEU A 75 -10.81 -2.57 28.36
C LEU A 75 -10.76 -1.19 27.73
N VAL A 76 -10.11 -1.10 26.57
CA VAL A 76 -10.00 0.12 25.77
C VAL A 76 -10.79 -0.06 24.49
N PHE A 77 -11.74 0.83 24.24
CA PHE A 77 -12.52 0.85 23.02
C PHE A 77 -11.90 1.90 22.09
N GLU A 78 -11.21 1.46 21.04
CA GLU A 78 -10.68 2.37 20.02
C GLU A 78 -11.79 2.97 19.17
N SER A 79 -12.83 2.19 18.90
CA SER A 79 -14.01 2.61 18.16
C SER A 79 -15.20 1.73 18.56
N LYS A 80 -16.38 2.35 18.69
CA LYS A 80 -17.64 1.62 18.81
C LYS A 80 -18.13 1.27 17.42
N LEU A 81 -18.66 0.06 17.23
CA LEU A 81 -19.23 -0.33 15.94
C LEU A 81 -20.71 0.05 15.85
N ASP A 82 -21.10 0.52 14.68
CA ASP A 82 -22.49 0.61 14.31
C ASP A 82 -23.12 -0.80 14.30
N PRO A 83 -24.17 -1.06 15.09
CA PRO A 83 -24.80 -2.38 15.12
C PRO A 83 -25.26 -2.87 13.74
N THR A 84 -25.57 -1.96 12.83
CA THR A 84 -25.99 -2.30 11.46
C THR A 84 -24.88 -2.93 10.63
N LEU A 85 -23.59 -2.75 11.00
CA LEU A 85 -22.44 -3.39 10.35
C LEU A 85 -22.34 -4.88 10.65
N LEU A 86 -22.90 -5.33 11.79
CA LEU A 86 -22.75 -6.68 12.31
C LEU A 86 -23.82 -7.64 11.81
N SER A 87 -24.95 -7.14 11.33
CA SER A 87 -26.08 -7.95 10.91
C SER A 87 -26.83 -7.32 9.74
N GLY A 88 -27.45 -8.16 8.93
CA GLY A 88 -28.27 -7.73 7.78
C GLY A 88 -27.78 -8.28 6.45
N TRP A 89 -28.71 -8.38 5.51
CA TRP A 89 -28.42 -8.81 4.14
C TRP A 89 -27.71 -7.68 3.38
N GLY A 90 -26.58 -8.01 2.76
CA GLY A 90 -25.91 -7.08 1.87
C GLY A 90 -25.10 -5.95 2.55
N VAL A 91 -25.00 -5.93 3.88
CA VAL A 91 -24.31 -4.86 4.66
C VAL A 91 -22.80 -5.05 4.69
N ARG A 92 -22.32 -6.30 4.62
CA ARG A 92 -20.91 -6.60 4.72
C ARG A 92 -20.11 -5.92 3.60
N ALA A 93 -18.99 -5.34 3.97
CA ALA A 93 -18.01 -4.81 3.02
C ALA A 93 -17.60 -5.88 1.99
N GLY A 94 -17.33 -5.46 0.81
CA GLY A 94 -16.93 -6.35 -0.27
C GLY A 94 -16.84 -5.63 -1.60
N ASP A 95 -16.84 -6.41 -2.67
CA ASP A 95 -16.79 -5.87 -4.02
C ASP A 95 -17.70 -6.63 -4.97
N TRP A 96 -18.17 -5.92 -5.96
CA TRP A 96 -18.77 -6.49 -7.15
C TRP A 96 -17.72 -6.61 -8.24
N GLN A 97 -17.73 -7.73 -8.93
CA GLN A 97 -16.86 -7.99 -10.06
C GLN A 97 -17.69 -8.40 -11.27
N TRP A 98 -17.38 -7.79 -12.40
CA TRP A 98 -17.90 -8.16 -13.69
C TRP A 98 -16.75 -8.37 -14.66
N GLY A 99 -16.81 -9.44 -15.43
CA GLY A 99 -15.81 -9.73 -16.43
C GLY A 99 -16.40 -10.44 -17.62
N ALA A 100 -15.85 -10.15 -18.80
CA ALA A 100 -16.13 -10.87 -20.03
C ALA A 100 -14.85 -11.14 -20.79
N SER A 101 -14.70 -12.33 -21.35
CA SER A 101 -13.60 -12.65 -22.24
C SER A 101 -14.03 -13.44 -23.45
N LEU A 102 -13.34 -13.20 -24.55
CA LEU A 102 -13.43 -13.95 -25.79
C LEU A 102 -12.09 -14.64 -26.05
N GLN A 103 -12.13 -15.95 -26.15
CA GLN A 103 -11.00 -16.75 -26.55
C GLN A 103 -11.28 -17.39 -27.92
N GLN A 104 -10.39 -17.18 -28.87
CA GLN A 104 -10.51 -17.68 -30.22
C GLN A 104 -9.21 -18.32 -30.70
N GLU A 105 -9.29 -19.49 -31.30
CA GLU A 105 -8.20 -20.03 -32.11
C GLU A 105 -8.22 -19.33 -33.47
N VAL A 106 -7.26 -18.42 -33.67
CA VAL A 106 -7.19 -17.59 -34.88
C VAL A 106 -6.40 -18.25 -36.01
N LEU A 107 -5.49 -19.15 -35.64
CA LEU A 107 -4.73 -20.04 -36.53
C LEU A 107 -4.60 -21.39 -35.84
N PRO A 108 -4.39 -22.50 -36.58
CA PRO A 108 -4.18 -23.80 -35.94
C PRO A 108 -3.10 -23.75 -34.85
N ARG A 109 -3.50 -24.05 -33.59
CA ARG A 109 -2.66 -24.00 -32.40
C ARG A 109 -2.24 -22.61 -31.92
N VAL A 110 -2.86 -21.55 -32.42
CA VAL A 110 -2.68 -20.19 -31.96
C VAL A 110 -4.00 -19.67 -31.42
N ALA A 111 -4.09 -19.49 -30.12
CA ALA A 111 -5.24 -18.92 -29.44
C ALA A 111 -4.96 -17.51 -28.98
N VAL A 112 -5.93 -16.63 -29.16
CA VAL A 112 -5.95 -15.25 -28.66
C VAL A 112 -7.11 -15.13 -27.67
N GLU A 113 -6.86 -14.52 -26.54
CA GLU A 113 -7.88 -14.17 -25.55
C GLU A 113 -7.86 -12.66 -25.32
N VAL A 114 -9.02 -12.04 -25.42
CA VAL A 114 -9.25 -10.64 -25.05
C VAL A 114 -10.26 -10.63 -23.92
N GLY A 115 -9.98 -9.89 -22.86
CA GLY A 115 -10.86 -9.78 -21.71
C GLY A 115 -10.98 -8.36 -21.21
N TYR A 116 -12.12 -8.07 -20.61
CA TYR A 116 -12.37 -6.87 -19.82
C TYR A 116 -12.88 -7.27 -18.45
N GLN A 117 -12.42 -6.56 -17.42
CA GLN A 117 -12.84 -6.75 -16.04
C GLN A 117 -13.12 -5.39 -15.40
N ARG A 118 -14.18 -5.33 -14.63
CA ARG A 118 -14.54 -4.20 -13.78
C ARG A 118 -14.81 -4.69 -12.36
N ARG A 119 -14.24 -3.98 -11.41
CA ARG A 119 -14.42 -4.20 -9.97
C ARG A 119 -14.82 -2.88 -9.33
N TRP A 120 -15.78 -2.91 -8.42
CA TRP A 120 -16.10 -1.75 -7.57
C TRP A 120 -16.41 -2.22 -6.16
N LEU A 121 -15.88 -1.47 -5.19
CA LEU A 121 -16.07 -1.74 -3.78
C LEU A 121 -17.41 -1.19 -3.33
N VAL A 122 -17.97 -1.81 -2.30
CA VAL A 122 -19.25 -1.43 -1.70
C VAL A 122 -19.21 -1.62 -0.19
N ASN A 123 -19.99 -0.83 0.51
CA ASN A 123 -20.10 -0.85 1.96
C ASN A 123 -18.75 -0.63 2.66
N ASN A 124 -18.01 0.35 2.18
CA ASN A 124 -16.82 0.78 2.88
C ASN A 124 -17.19 1.30 4.26
N THR A 125 -16.28 1.18 5.21
CA THR A 125 -16.49 1.67 6.57
C THR A 125 -15.60 2.87 6.85
N VAL A 126 -16.14 3.81 7.60
CA VAL A 126 -15.46 5.02 8.05
C VAL A 126 -15.51 5.10 9.56
N ILE A 127 -14.58 5.83 10.15
CA ILE A 127 -14.55 6.12 11.59
C ILE A 127 -14.88 7.59 11.76
N ASP A 128 -16.01 7.85 12.37
CA ASP A 128 -16.50 9.16 12.76
C ASP A 128 -16.14 9.41 14.23
N ASN A 129 -15.50 10.52 14.53
CA ASN A 129 -15.27 10.94 15.90
C ASN A 129 -16.41 11.87 16.33
N ARG A 130 -17.47 11.31 16.88
CA ARG A 130 -18.75 11.98 17.20
C ARG A 130 -18.68 13.17 18.15
N VAL A 131 -17.53 13.42 18.79
CA VAL A 131 -17.29 14.61 19.60
C VAL A 131 -16.70 15.77 18.80
N ARG A 132 -16.46 15.56 17.50
CA ARG A 132 -15.94 16.57 16.58
C ARG A 132 -16.89 16.73 15.41
N ALA A 133 -17.21 17.98 15.09
CA ALA A 133 -17.96 18.32 13.92
C ALA A 133 -17.01 18.88 12.83
N PRO A 134 -17.42 18.98 11.57
CA PRO A 134 -16.62 19.60 10.53
C PRO A 134 -16.12 21.01 10.90
N GLU A 135 -16.94 21.80 11.61
CA GLU A 135 -16.64 23.15 12.07
C GLU A 135 -15.55 23.20 13.15
N ASP A 136 -15.27 22.06 13.80
CA ASP A 136 -14.15 21.92 14.72
C ASP A 136 -12.79 21.84 13.99
N HIS A 137 -12.79 21.87 12.66
CA HIS A 137 -11.59 21.82 11.84
C HIS A 137 -11.43 23.13 11.06
N THR A 138 -10.19 23.59 10.94
CA THR A 138 -9.82 24.73 10.10
C THR A 138 -9.21 24.19 8.82
N GLU A 139 -9.82 24.51 7.69
CA GLU A 139 -9.20 24.24 6.39
C GLU A 139 -8.04 25.21 6.16
N PHE A 140 -6.96 24.72 5.61
CA PHE A 140 -5.75 25.48 5.32
C PHE A 140 -5.00 24.91 4.11
N GLY A 141 -3.99 25.65 3.67
CA GLY A 141 -3.04 25.19 2.66
C GLY A 141 -1.60 25.32 3.13
N VAL A 142 -0.69 24.87 2.28
CA VAL A 142 0.75 25.08 2.46
C VAL A 142 1.35 25.73 1.21
N ASN A 143 2.30 26.64 1.41
CA ASN A 143 3.14 27.17 0.35
C ASN A 143 4.12 26.07 -0.09
N VAL A 144 3.91 25.54 -1.29
CA VAL A 144 4.78 24.52 -1.87
C VAL A 144 6.16 25.12 -2.17
N PRO A 145 7.26 24.50 -1.76
CA PRO A 145 8.58 24.98 -2.11
C PRO A 145 8.76 25.08 -3.64
N VAL A 146 9.42 26.15 -4.10
CA VAL A 146 9.84 26.25 -5.51
C VAL A 146 11.00 25.28 -5.74
N ASP A 147 10.79 24.30 -6.61
CA ASP A 147 11.80 23.29 -6.91
C ASP A 147 11.52 22.69 -8.30
N SER A 148 12.48 22.81 -9.21
CA SER A 148 12.34 22.33 -10.59
C SER A 148 12.15 20.81 -10.72
N ARG A 149 12.45 20.06 -9.67
CA ARG A 149 12.23 18.61 -9.61
C ARG A 149 10.76 18.24 -9.39
N LEU A 150 9.97 19.14 -8.80
CA LEU A 150 8.52 18.93 -8.61
C LEU A 150 7.76 19.11 -9.93
N PRO A 151 6.65 18.42 -10.14
CA PRO A 151 5.75 18.69 -11.25
C PRO A 151 5.35 20.15 -11.29
N GLY A 152 5.50 20.81 -12.45
CA GLY A 152 5.21 22.22 -12.60
C GLY A 152 6.21 23.17 -11.92
N GLY A 153 7.34 22.68 -11.36
CA GLY A 153 8.38 23.48 -10.72
C GLY A 153 8.06 23.87 -9.26
N GLY A 154 7.01 23.35 -8.66
CA GLY A 154 6.56 23.74 -7.32
C GLY A 154 6.04 25.19 -7.29
N GLY A 155 6.05 25.80 -6.10
CA GLY A 155 5.44 27.10 -5.88
C GLY A 155 3.92 27.02 -5.77
N GLY A 156 3.26 28.14 -5.47
CA GLY A 156 1.83 28.17 -5.25
C GLY A 156 1.39 27.57 -3.91
N VAL A 157 0.08 27.46 -3.73
CA VAL A 157 -0.53 26.96 -2.49
C VAL A 157 -1.22 25.63 -2.78
N LEU A 158 -0.89 24.61 -1.99
CA LEU A 158 -1.61 23.34 -1.97
C LEU A 158 -2.61 23.38 -0.82
N GLY A 159 -3.90 23.50 -1.14
CA GLY A 159 -5.02 23.60 -0.20
C GLY A 159 -5.67 22.25 0.13
N GLY A 160 -6.86 22.32 0.76
CA GLY A 160 -7.65 21.12 1.10
C GLY A 160 -7.06 20.31 2.27
N LEU A 161 -6.29 20.94 3.15
CA LEU A 161 -5.77 20.36 4.37
C LEU A 161 -6.62 20.81 5.56
N TYR A 162 -6.73 19.98 6.58
CA TYR A 162 -7.53 20.28 7.77
C TYR A 162 -6.71 20.15 9.04
N ASN A 163 -6.94 21.03 9.99
CA ASN A 163 -6.36 20.91 11.33
C ASN A 163 -7.42 21.19 12.39
N VAL A 164 -7.56 20.28 13.32
CA VAL A 164 -8.50 20.41 14.45
C VAL A 164 -8.23 21.68 15.24
N THR A 165 -9.30 22.36 15.72
CA THR A 165 -9.14 23.53 16.59
C THR A 165 -8.53 23.15 17.94
N PRO A 166 -7.80 24.06 18.63
CA PRO A 166 -7.19 23.76 19.92
C PRO A 166 -8.19 23.25 20.96
N ILE A 167 -9.41 23.78 20.97
CA ILE A 167 -10.47 23.37 21.91
C ILE A 167 -10.95 21.97 21.58
N ALA A 168 -11.23 21.66 20.33
CA ALA A 168 -11.68 20.33 19.92
C ALA A 168 -10.58 19.28 20.09
N ALA A 169 -9.32 19.66 19.96
CA ALA A 169 -8.19 18.77 20.19
C ALA A 169 -8.07 18.25 21.63
N THR A 170 -8.64 18.95 22.61
CA THR A 170 -8.65 18.52 24.04
C THR A 170 -9.79 17.57 24.39
N ARG A 171 -10.79 17.42 23.49
CA ARG A 171 -11.92 16.52 23.74
C ARG A 171 -11.47 15.07 23.64
N LEU A 172 -11.97 14.21 24.52
CA LEU A 172 -11.75 12.77 24.44
C LEU A 172 -12.47 12.22 23.20
N ASN A 173 -11.80 11.36 22.46
CA ASN A 173 -12.37 10.75 21.26
C ASN A 173 -13.57 9.85 21.58
N ASP A 174 -14.63 9.93 20.81
CA ASP A 174 -15.73 8.96 20.76
C ASP A 174 -15.85 8.43 19.31
N ASN A 175 -14.91 7.58 18.96
CA ASN A 175 -14.82 7.01 17.63
C ASN A 175 -15.95 6.02 17.40
N TYR A 176 -16.61 6.14 16.26
CA TYR A 176 -17.73 5.31 15.83
C TYR A 176 -17.53 4.83 14.40
N THR A 177 -17.43 3.53 14.21
CA THR A 177 -17.25 2.92 12.88
C THR A 177 -18.62 2.67 12.27
N THR A 178 -18.88 3.25 11.13
CA THR A 178 -20.15 3.12 10.40
C THR A 178 -19.91 2.95 8.89
N LEU A 179 -20.98 2.77 8.11
CA LEU A 179 -20.88 2.74 6.63
C LEU A 179 -20.57 4.14 6.07
N ASP A 180 -19.79 4.16 5.01
CA ASP A 180 -19.53 5.37 4.22
C ASP A 180 -20.85 6.06 3.81
N SER A 181 -21.86 5.29 3.38
CA SER A 181 -23.17 5.79 2.96
C SER A 181 -23.93 6.59 4.03
N ASN A 182 -23.58 6.46 5.31
CA ASN A 182 -24.17 7.25 6.39
C ASN A 182 -23.55 8.65 6.52
N VAL A 183 -22.42 8.88 5.85
CA VAL A 183 -21.60 10.09 5.98
C VAL A 183 -21.46 10.81 4.64
N GLY A 184 -21.19 10.06 3.58
CA GLY A 184 -20.97 10.59 2.24
C GLY A 184 -20.75 9.48 1.22
N THR A 185 -20.40 9.84 0.01
CA THR A 185 -20.10 8.90 -1.05
C THR A 185 -18.63 8.54 -1.06
N TRP A 186 -18.31 7.24 -1.06
CA TRP A 186 -16.96 6.75 -1.28
C TRP A 186 -16.93 5.76 -2.44
N THR A 187 -16.38 6.18 -3.56
CA THR A 187 -16.30 5.37 -4.79
C THR A 187 -14.90 4.81 -4.99
N GLN A 188 -14.80 3.50 -5.11
CA GLN A 188 -13.56 2.82 -5.50
C GLN A 188 -13.86 1.88 -6.68
N VAL A 189 -13.25 2.16 -7.83
CA VAL A 189 -13.50 1.43 -9.07
C VAL A 189 -12.18 1.07 -9.74
N ALA A 190 -12.08 -0.16 -10.25
CA ALA A 190 -10.98 -0.58 -11.10
C ALA A 190 -11.51 -1.20 -12.39
N ASN A 191 -10.88 -0.84 -13.50
CA ASN A 191 -11.17 -1.39 -14.82
C ASN A 191 -9.87 -1.93 -15.41
N SER A 192 -9.92 -3.07 -16.10
CA SER A 192 -8.75 -3.61 -16.78
C SER A 192 -9.11 -4.32 -18.07
N PHE A 193 -8.19 -4.23 -19.03
CA PHE A 193 -8.21 -5.00 -20.28
C PHE A 193 -7.01 -5.93 -20.32
N ASN A 194 -7.20 -7.12 -20.80
CA ASN A 194 -6.14 -8.07 -21.04
C ASN A 194 -6.20 -8.61 -22.47
N LEU A 195 -5.03 -8.78 -23.06
CA LEU A 195 -4.83 -9.53 -24.28
C LEU A 195 -3.78 -10.62 -24.01
N ASN A 196 -4.13 -11.88 -24.29
CA ASN A 196 -3.21 -12.99 -24.18
C ASN A 196 -3.14 -13.75 -25.50
N VAL A 197 -1.95 -14.16 -25.88
CA VAL A 197 -1.69 -15.00 -27.06
C VAL A 197 -0.95 -16.24 -26.60
N THR A 198 -1.43 -17.41 -27.00
CA THR A 198 -0.76 -18.68 -26.75
C THR A 198 -0.61 -19.43 -28.07
N ALA A 199 0.61 -19.79 -28.41
CA ALA A 199 0.93 -20.55 -29.62
C ALA A 199 1.75 -21.79 -29.28
N ARG A 200 1.33 -22.97 -29.78
CA ARG A 200 2.01 -24.27 -29.61
C ARG A 200 2.19 -24.91 -30.96
N MET A 201 3.29 -24.59 -31.64
CA MET A 201 3.55 -25.01 -33.00
C MET A 201 3.93 -26.51 -33.09
N ARG A 202 3.73 -27.10 -34.26
CA ARG A 202 4.06 -28.52 -34.52
C ARG A 202 5.55 -28.84 -34.39
N ASN A 203 6.39 -27.86 -34.65
CA ASN A 203 7.85 -27.98 -34.54
C ASN A 203 8.37 -27.90 -33.10
N GLY A 204 7.48 -27.85 -32.09
CA GLY A 204 7.84 -27.75 -30.67
C GLY A 204 8.10 -26.32 -30.17
N LEU A 205 7.90 -25.31 -31.01
CA LEU A 205 7.93 -23.92 -30.57
C LEU A 205 6.68 -23.62 -29.73
N MET A 206 6.89 -23.13 -28.51
CA MET A 206 5.86 -22.60 -27.62
C MET A 206 6.09 -21.11 -27.40
N LEU A 207 5.06 -20.31 -27.62
CA LEU A 207 5.04 -18.89 -27.33
C LEU A 207 3.79 -18.57 -26.50
N GLN A 208 3.94 -17.80 -25.46
CA GLN A 208 2.86 -17.27 -24.67
C GLN A 208 3.20 -15.84 -24.26
N GLY A 209 2.26 -14.94 -24.37
CA GLY A 209 2.48 -13.55 -23.96
C GLY A 209 1.21 -12.74 -24.05
N GLY A 210 1.29 -11.53 -23.54
CA GLY A 210 0.18 -10.62 -23.56
C GLY A 210 0.46 -9.36 -22.77
N PHE A 211 -0.52 -8.52 -22.76
CA PHE A 211 -0.51 -7.36 -21.87
C PHE A 211 -1.79 -7.28 -21.03
N ASN A 212 -1.64 -6.68 -19.87
CA ASN A 212 -2.75 -6.22 -19.05
C ASN A 212 -2.59 -4.72 -18.85
N THR A 213 -3.66 -3.98 -19.08
CA THR A 213 -3.70 -2.54 -18.80
C THR A 213 -4.92 -2.23 -17.98
N GLY A 214 -4.77 -1.42 -16.94
CA GLY A 214 -5.85 -1.11 -16.02
C GLY A 214 -5.73 0.28 -15.42
N VAL A 215 -6.86 0.78 -14.95
CA VAL A 215 -6.99 2.04 -14.23
C VAL A 215 -7.81 1.81 -12.97
N SER A 216 -7.38 2.37 -11.87
CA SER A 216 -8.14 2.42 -10.62
C SER A 216 -8.40 3.86 -10.21
N GLY A 217 -9.62 4.14 -9.77
CA GLY A 217 -10.03 5.42 -9.20
C GLY A 217 -10.51 5.24 -7.76
N ASN A 218 -10.29 6.25 -6.95
CA ASN A 218 -10.71 6.33 -5.56
C ASN A 218 -11.14 7.76 -5.27
N ASP A 219 -12.45 7.96 -5.03
CA ASP A 219 -13.05 9.26 -4.69
C ASP A 219 -13.79 9.14 -3.37
N TYR A 220 -13.35 9.88 -2.37
CA TYR A 220 -13.93 9.99 -1.03
C TYR A 220 -14.07 11.44 -0.57
N CYS A 221 -14.17 12.36 -1.51
CA CYS A 221 -14.22 13.79 -1.20
C CYS A 221 -15.42 14.16 -0.34
N ASP A 222 -16.60 13.57 -0.60
CA ASP A 222 -17.78 13.77 0.22
C ASP A 222 -17.57 13.33 1.67
N VAL A 223 -17.00 12.12 1.86
CA VAL A 223 -16.68 11.61 3.20
C VAL A 223 -15.68 12.52 3.91
N ARG A 224 -14.66 12.98 3.20
CA ARG A 224 -13.65 13.86 3.76
C ARG A 224 -14.21 15.21 4.17
N GLN A 225 -15.18 15.75 3.43
CA GLN A 225 -15.84 17.01 3.76
C GLN A 225 -16.68 16.86 5.04
N ALA A 226 -17.36 15.73 5.18
CA ALA A 226 -18.16 15.43 6.37
C ALA A 226 -17.33 15.04 7.59
N LEU A 227 -16.19 14.40 7.39
CA LEU A 227 -15.27 13.91 8.43
C LEU A 227 -13.83 14.39 8.14
N PRO A 228 -13.50 15.67 8.40
CA PRO A 228 -12.17 16.19 8.13
C PRO A 228 -11.04 15.50 8.88
N GLU A 229 -11.35 14.87 10.01
CA GLU A 229 -10.41 14.07 10.80
C GLU A 229 -10.14 12.69 10.21
N TRP A 230 -11.02 12.21 9.33
CA TRP A 230 -10.95 10.85 8.84
C TRP A 230 -9.72 10.62 7.95
N THR A 231 -9.09 9.47 8.13
CA THR A 231 -7.90 9.08 7.40
C THR A 231 -8.17 7.84 6.57
N VAL A 232 -7.92 7.93 5.27
CA VAL A 232 -7.74 6.73 4.44
C VAL A 232 -6.29 6.32 4.58
N ALA A 233 -6.05 5.12 5.07
CA ALA A 233 -4.73 4.51 4.99
C ALA A 233 -4.50 4.08 3.53
N PRO A 234 -3.68 4.78 2.76
CA PRO A 234 -3.36 4.34 1.41
C PRO A 234 -2.47 3.09 1.47
N PRO A 235 -2.53 2.21 0.47
CA PRO A 235 -1.69 1.02 0.40
C PRO A 235 -0.19 1.33 0.23
N THR A 236 0.20 2.59 0.11
CA THR A 236 1.59 3.05 -0.08
C THR A 236 1.83 4.34 0.68
N SER A 237 3.05 4.61 1.01
CA SER A 237 3.82 5.75 1.58
C SER A 237 3.21 7.17 1.59
N PHE A 238 1.90 7.35 1.46
CA PHE A 238 1.26 8.65 1.52
C PHE A 238 0.93 9.00 2.97
N THR A 239 1.01 10.27 3.27
CA THR A 239 0.57 10.79 4.55
C THR A 239 -0.91 10.52 4.75
N GLN A 240 -1.22 10.10 5.94
CA GLN A 240 -2.61 9.94 6.35
C GLN A 240 -3.26 11.33 6.45
N ALA A 241 -4.53 11.45 6.03
CA ALA A 241 -5.31 12.65 6.28
C ALA A 241 -5.33 12.95 7.79
N PRO A 242 -5.54 14.15 8.21
CA PRO A 242 -6.13 15.31 7.53
C PRO A 242 -5.15 16.07 6.62
N THR A 243 -3.91 15.63 6.51
CA THR A 243 -2.87 16.34 5.74
C THR A 243 -2.65 15.79 4.33
N ASN A 244 -3.52 14.90 3.85
CA ASN A 244 -3.56 14.45 2.46
C ASN A 244 -4.61 15.26 1.67
N PRO A 245 -4.24 16.11 0.73
CA PRO A 245 -5.19 16.92 -0.03
C PRO A 245 -5.95 16.16 -1.12
N TRP A 246 -5.47 14.97 -1.45
CA TRP A 246 -5.91 14.20 -2.61
C TRP A 246 -7.03 13.21 -2.24
N CYS A 247 -8.27 13.64 -2.32
CA CYS A 247 -9.44 12.80 -2.02
C CYS A 247 -10.05 12.14 -3.26
N ASP A 248 -9.84 12.71 -4.45
CA ASP A 248 -10.16 12.08 -5.74
C ASP A 248 -8.84 11.78 -6.47
N THR A 249 -8.60 10.51 -6.74
CA THR A 249 -7.33 10.05 -7.32
C THR A 249 -7.55 8.97 -8.37
N SER A 250 -6.68 8.96 -9.38
CA SER A 250 -6.67 7.93 -10.42
C SER A 250 -5.25 7.44 -10.65
N SER A 251 -5.08 6.11 -10.78
CA SER A 251 -3.77 5.56 -11.14
C SER A 251 -3.32 5.88 -12.58
N GLY A 252 -4.20 6.47 -13.41
CA GLY A 252 -3.98 6.44 -14.85
C GLY A 252 -3.96 4.99 -15.39
N TRP A 253 -3.71 4.82 -16.67
CA TRP A 253 -3.61 3.50 -17.27
C TRP A 253 -2.23 2.88 -17.04
N VAL A 254 -2.18 1.88 -16.16
CA VAL A 254 -0.97 1.12 -15.83
C VAL A 254 -0.93 -0.15 -16.68
N THR A 255 0.12 -0.27 -17.51
CA THR A 255 0.25 -1.38 -18.45
C THR A 255 1.41 -2.30 -18.08
N ARG A 256 1.14 -3.59 -18.01
CA ARG A 256 2.11 -4.67 -17.87
C ARG A 256 2.16 -5.51 -19.13
N LEU A 257 3.36 -5.79 -19.62
CA LEU A 257 3.62 -6.70 -20.74
C LEU A 257 4.44 -7.89 -20.22
N THR A 258 4.03 -9.10 -20.62
CA THR A 258 4.79 -10.33 -20.34
C THR A 258 4.84 -11.21 -21.58
N ALA A 259 5.96 -11.87 -21.80
CA ALA A 259 6.09 -12.87 -22.84
C ALA A 259 7.01 -14.02 -22.37
N LEU A 260 6.73 -15.20 -22.85
CA LEU A 260 7.52 -16.41 -22.64
C LEU A 260 7.61 -17.17 -23.96
N GLY A 261 8.80 -17.61 -24.31
CA GLY A 261 9.01 -18.47 -25.46
C GLY A 261 9.94 -19.64 -25.12
N SER A 262 9.68 -20.79 -25.67
CA SER A 262 10.60 -21.93 -25.61
C SER A 262 10.61 -22.71 -26.90
N TYR A 263 11.78 -23.15 -27.30
CA TYR A 263 12.00 -23.96 -28.48
C TYR A 263 13.13 -24.97 -28.25
N THR A 264 12.85 -26.21 -28.59
CA THR A 264 13.91 -27.24 -28.62
C THR A 264 14.33 -27.45 -30.05
N ILE A 265 15.59 -27.12 -30.38
CA ILE A 265 16.15 -27.25 -31.72
C ILE A 265 16.29 -28.74 -32.04
N PRO A 266 15.56 -29.26 -33.05
CA PRO A 266 15.66 -30.67 -33.42
C PRO A 266 17.07 -31.04 -33.84
N LYS A 267 17.40 -32.35 -33.75
CA LYS A 267 18.69 -32.95 -34.10
C LYS A 267 19.83 -32.64 -33.13
N ILE A 268 19.90 -31.42 -32.60
CA ILE A 268 20.95 -31.08 -31.63
C ILE A 268 20.43 -31.05 -30.18
N ASP A 269 19.12 -31.25 -29.96
CA ASP A 269 18.51 -31.31 -28.62
C ASP A 269 18.93 -30.15 -27.71
N VAL A 270 19.03 -28.96 -28.26
CA VAL A 270 19.28 -27.70 -27.51
C VAL A 270 17.97 -26.98 -27.29
N GLN A 271 17.62 -26.78 -26.07
CA GLN A 271 16.48 -25.97 -25.68
C GLN A 271 16.91 -24.52 -25.49
N VAL A 272 16.19 -23.60 -26.12
CA VAL A 272 16.29 -22.16 -25.92
C VAL A 272 14.94 -21.72 -25.34
N ALA A 273 14.97 -21.04 -24.20
CA ALA A 273 13.77 -20.43 -23.63
C ALA A 273 14.08 -18.99 -23.18
N GLY A 274 13.08 -18.15 -23.24
CA GLY A 274 13.21 -16.76 -22.82
C GLY A 274 11.95 -16.22 -22.20
N THR A 275 12.08 -15.28 -21.29
CA THR A 275 11.00 -14.51 -20.71
C THR A 275 11.28 -13.03 -20.88
N LEU A 276 10.22 -12.27 -21.16
CA LEU A 276 10.20 -10.82 -21.17
C LEU A 276 9.18 -10.33 -20.15
N ARG A 277 9.58 -9.37 -19.35
CA ARG A 277 8.71 -8.64 -18.45
C ARG A 277 8.94 -7.14 -18.64
N SER A 278 7.83 -6.40 -18.73
CA SER A 278 7.86 -4.95 -18.83
C SER A 278 6.74 -4.39 -17.97
N ASP A 279 7.09 -3.82 -16.81
CA ASP A 279 6.17 -3.29 -15.83
C ASP A 279 6.32 -1.78 -15.69
N GLN A 280 5.22 -1.12 -15.32
CA GLN A 280 5.27 0.27 -14.86
C GLN A 280 6.18 0.36 -13.62
N GLY A 281 7.00 1.40 -13.56
CA GLY A 281 7.82 1.71 -12.38
C GLY A 281 6.97 2.09 -11.16
N GLN A 282 7.64 2.29 -10.03
CA GLN A 282 6.99 2.71 -8.78
C GLN A 282 6.19 4.00 -8.99
N GLN A 283 4.98 4.06 -8.44
CA GLN A 283 4.27 5.33 -8.26
C GLN A 283 5.07 6.22 -7.32
N LEU A 284 5.29 7.47 -7.71
CA LEU A 284 6.13 8.42 -6.98
C LEU A 284 5.29 9.39 -6.17
N ALA A 285 5.85 9.86 -5.07
CA ALA A 285 5.29 10.88 -4.19
C ALA A 285 6.39 11.85 -3.78
N ALA A 286 6.02 13.02 -3.32
CA ALA A 286 6.93 14.00 -2.70
C ALA A 286 6.44 14.30 -1.28
N ASN A 287 6.79 13.43 -0.34
CA ASN A 287 6.38 13.55 1.05
C ASN A 287 7.24 14.61 1.75
N TRP A 288 6.69 15.78 1.90
CA TRP A 288 7.34 16.94 2.49
C TRP A 288 6.91 17.15 3.94
N THR A 289 7.86 17.29 4.83
CA THR A 289 7.62 17.73 6.20
C THR A 289 7.50 19.25 6.20
N ALA A 290 6.27 19.74 6.09
CA ALA A 290 5.95 21.16 6.04
C ALA A 290 5.99 21.76 7.45
N PRO A 291 6.75 22.85 7.67
CA PRO A 291 6.73 23.55 8.93
C PRO A 291 5.46 24.40 9.07
N ASN A 292 5.08 24.75 10.29
CA ASN A 292 3.93 25.62 10.55
C ASN A 292 4.04 26.99 9.84
N SER A 293 5.26 27.49 9.64
CA SER A 293 5.52 28.75 8.91
C SER A 293 5.17 28.67 7.42
N ALA A 294 5.01 27.49 6.85
CA ALA A 294 4.60 27.31 5.46
C ALA A 294 3.07 27.31 5.29
N THR A 295 2.28 27.32 6.37
CA THR A 295 0.82 27.25 6.28
C THR A 295 0.22 28.56 5.79
N VAL A 296 -0.89 28.44 5.06
CA VAL A 296 -1.71 29.53 4.56
C VAL A 296 -3.14 29.33 5.07
N GLY A 297 -3.71 30.34 5.73
CA GLY A 297 -5.08 30.29 6.24
C GLY A 297 -5.23 29.72 7.66
N LEU A 298 -4.22 29.02 8.20
CA LEU A 298 -4.32 28.45 9.56
C LEU A 298 -4.15 29.53 10.67
N ASN A 299 -3.22 30.46 10.50
CA ASN A 299 -2.95 31.59 11.40
C ASN A 299 -2.71 31.23 12.89
N ARG A 300 -2.32 30.01 13.18
CA ARG A 300 -2.03 29.48 14.51
C ARG A 300 -1.11 28.26 14.42
N PRO A 301 -0.45 27.83 15.51
CA PRO A 301 0.22 26.54 15.56
C PRO A 301 -0.74 25.37 15.32
N PHE A 302 -0.21 24.26 14.82
CA PHE A 302 -0.99 23.04 14.71
C PHE A 302 -1.49 22.58 16.08
N ALA A 303 -2.74 22.13 16.12
CA ALA A 303 -3.35 21.51 17.31
C ALA A 303 -3.52 20.01 17.07
N GLY A 304 -3.55 19.23 18.16
CA GLY A 304 -3.76 17.78 18.08
C GLY A 304 -2.60 16.95 17.54
N VAL A 305 -1.50 17.60 17.16
CA VAL A 305 -0.26 16.94 16.69
C VAL A 305 0.90 17.33 17.61
N GLY A 306 1.77 16.38 17.87
CA GLY A 306 2.89 16.56 18.80
C GLY A 306 4.04 17.42 18.30
N GLY A 307 3.86 18.26 17.27
CA GLY A 307 4.95 19.04 16.67
C GLY A 307 4.52 20.27 15.90
N GLN A 308 5.52 21.01 15.43
CA GLN A 308 5.34 22.21 14.62
C GLN A 308 5.38 21.91 13.10
N THR A 309 5.25 20.65 12.72
CA THR A 309 5.34 20.19 11.34
C THR A 309 4.26 19.18 11.02
N ILE A 310 3.86 19.12 9.75
CA ILE A 310 3.00 18.08 9.19
C ILE A 310 3.65 17.49 7.96
N MET A 311 3.33 16.26 7.64
CA MET A 311 3.77 15.66 6.39
C MET A 311 2.68 15.81 5.33
N VAL A 312 3.04 16.33 4.16
CA VAL A 312 2.14 16.54 3.03
C VAL A 312 2.75 15.93 1.78
N ASN A 313 1.95 15.17 1.01
CA ASN A 313 2.38 14.74 -0.31
C ASN A 313 2.11 15.84 -1.33
N LEU A 314 3.16 16.36 -1.95
CA LEU A 314 3.10 17.47 -2.92
C LEU A 314 2.77 16.98 -4.35
N VAL A 315 2.76 15.68 -4.59
CA VAL A 315 2.48 15.08 -5.90
C VAL A 315 1.16 14.33 -5.84
N GLU A 316 0.27 14.66 -6.74
CA GLU A 316 -1.00 13.94 -6.87
C GLU A 316 -0.76 12.47 -7.18
N PRO A 317 -1.35 11.54 -6.38
CA PRO A 317 -1.22 10.11 -6.60
C PRO A 317 -1.65 9.69 -8.01
N GLY A 318 -0.83 8.84 -8.66
CA GLY A 318 -1.11 8.31 -9.99
C GLY A 318 -0.68 9.22 -11.15
N THR A 319 -0.13 10.41 -10.90
CA THR A 319 0.32 11.33 -11.95
C THR A 319 1.80 11.19 -12.30
N LEU A 320 2.60 10.65 -11.38
CA LEU A 320 4.04 10.49 -11.56
C LEU A 320 4.48 9.07 -11.25
N TYR A 321 5.24 8.48 -12.17
CA TYR A 321 5.79 7.13 -12.07
C TYR A 321 7.29 7.14 -12.33
N GLY A 322 8.00 6.20 -11.73
CA GLY A 322 9.38 5.89 -12.05
C GLY A 322 9.53 5.27 -13.44
N GLU A 323 10.77 5.08 -13.83
CA GLU A 323 11.09 4.46 -15.11
C GLU A 323 10.51 3.04 -15.23
N ARG A 324 10.21 2.65 -16.46
CA ARG A 324 9.65 1.35 -16.77
C ARG A 324 10.67 0.24 -16.53
N ILE A 325 10.26 -0.80 -15.81
CA ILE A 325 11.12 -1.94 -15.47
C ILE A 325 11.04 -2.96 -16.60
N ASN A 326 12.11 -3.06 -17.39
CA ASN A 326 12.24 -4.04 -18.47
C ASN A 326 13.26 -5.10 -18.08
N GLN A 327 12.86 -6.37 -18.12
CA GLN A 327 13.72 -7.51 -17.84
C GLN A 327 13.55 -8.60 -18.89
N ILE A 328 14.67 -9.14 -19.36
CA ILE A 328 14.73 -10.27 -20.27
C ILE A 328 15.61 -11.33 -19.61
N ASP A 329 15.08 -12.55 -19.48
CA ASP A 329 15.82 -13.71 -18.99
C ASP A 329 15.87 -14.77 -20.09
N MET A 330 17.00 -15.45 -20.23
CA MET A 330 17.19 -16.49 -21.24
C MET A 330 17.77 -17.75 -20.60
N ARG A 331 17.30 -18.89 -21.10
CA ARG A 331 17.83 -20.23 -20.80
C ARG A 331 18.32 -20.91 -22.06
N PHE A 332 19.51 -21.48 -21.97
CA PHE A 332 20.08 -22.38 -22.98
C PHE A 332 20.37 -23.71 -22.30
N ALA A 333 19.78 -24.81 -22.77
CA ALA A 333 19.97 -26.10 -22.15
C ALA A 333 20.18 -27.19 -23.19
N LYS A 334 21.16 -28.04 -22.97
CA LYS A 334 21.44 -29.24 -23.78
C LYS A 334 20.82 -30.46 -23.11
N VAL A 335 20.01 -31.18 -23.86
CA VAL A 335 19.47 -32.45 -23.43
C VAL A 335 20.40 -33.57 -23.92
N LEU A 336 20.91 -34.36 -22.99
CA LEU A 336 21.76 -35.52 -23.23
C LEU A 336 20.94 -36.76 -22.90
N ARG A 337 21.02 -37.79 -23.75
CA ARG A 337 20.30 -39.07 -23.55
C ARG A 337 21.30 -40.20 -23.50
N PHE A 338 21.28 -40.96 -22.41
CA PHE A 338 22.16 -42.09 -22.19
C PHE A 338 21.29 -43.33 -21.83
N GLY A 339 20.92 -44.11 -22.83
CA GLY A 339 20.01 -45.21 -22.65
C GLY A 339 18.65 -44.77 -22.12
N ARG A 340 18.32 -45.16 -20.87
CA ARG A 340 17.06 -44.74 -20.18
C ARG A 340 17.18 -43.46 -19.42
N THR A 341 18.39 -42.95 -19.20
CA THR A 341 18.65 -41.76 -18.43
C THR A 341 18.64 -40.54 -19.34
N ARG A 342 17.98 -39.48 -18.91
CA ARG A 342 17.97 -38.17 -19.56
C ARG A 342 18.66 -37.17 -18.65
N SER A 343 19.68 -36.50 -19.14
CA SER A 343 20.34 -35.40 -18.41
C SER A 343 20.16 -34.10 -19.16
N THR A 344 19.87 -33.03 -18.42
CA THR A 344 19.74 -31.67 -18.97
C THR A 344 20.76 -30.78 -18.31
N VAL A 345 21.67 -30.23 -19.08
CA VAL A 345 22.68 -29.24 -18.63
C VAL A 345 22.30 -27.91 -19.22
N GLY A 346 22.14 -26.89 -18.39
CA GLY A 346 21.65 -25.58 -18.78
C GLY A 346 22.41 -24.41 -18.17
N ILE A 347 22.35 -23.29 -18.89
CA ILE A 347 22.80 -21.98 -18.45
C ILE A 347 21.60 -21.05 -18.50
N ASP A 348 21.27 -20.46 -17.37
CA ASP A 348 20.25 -19.44 -17.24
C ASP A 348 20.95 -18.07 -17.11
N VAL A 349 20.58 -17.12 -17.95
CA VAL A 349 21.07 -15.73 -17.90
C VAL A 349 19.92 -14.84 -17.50
N TYR A 350 20.00 -14.27 -16.33
CA TYR A 350 19.00 -13.35 -15.79
C TYR A 350 19.40 -11.90 -16.07
N ASN A 351 18.40 -11.07 -16.36
CA ASN A 351 18.60 -9.68 -16.77
C ASN A 351 19.61 -9.56 -17.94
N LEU A 352 19.32 -10.23 -19.03
CA LEU A 352 20.19 -10.30 -20.20
C LEU A 352 20.60 -8.93 -20.74
N ALA A 353 19.70 -7.95 -20.72
CA ALA A 353 19.96 -6.59 -21.13
C ALA A 353 20.80 -5.79 -20.14
N ASN A 354 21.07 -6.36 -18.95
CA ASN A 354 21.70 -5.67 -17.82
C ASN A 354 21.04 -4.33 -17.49
N SER A 355 19.69 -4.32 -17.49
CA SER A 355 18.91 -3.16 -17.09
C SER A 355 19.17 -2.84 -15.61
N ASN A 356 19.33 -1.57 -15.31
CA ASN A 356 19.53 -1.05 -13.95
C ASN A 356 18.31 -0.25 -13.46
N ALA A 357 17.13 -0.56 -13.99
CA ALA A 357 15.90 0.13 -13.65
C ALA A 357 15.70 0.23 -12.14
N VAL A 358 15.27 1.39 -11.69
CA VAL A 358 15.03 1.65 -10.26
C VAL A 358 13.73 0.99 -9.84
N LEU A 359 13.79 0.12 -8.83
CA LEU A 359 12.64 -0.59 -8.29
C LEU A 359 11.91 0.23 -7.23
N THR A 360 12.68 0.92 -6.37
CA THR A 360 12.15 1.77 -5.32
C THR A 360 12.95 3.05 -5.18
N HIS A 361 12.25 4.14 -4.93
CA HIS A 361 12.83 5.48 -4.77
C HIS A 361 12.63 6.00 -3.35
N ASN A 362 13.48 6.92 -2.93
CA ASN A 362 13.22 7.74 -1.75
C ASN A 362 12.12 8.76 -2.06
N LEU A 363 10.97 8.61 -1.40
CA LEU A 363 9.80 9.48 -1.59
C LEU A 363 9.78 10.68 -0.64
N THR A 364 10.75 10.80 0.27
CA THR A 364 10.88 11.94 1.18
C THR A 364 11.45 13.14 0.43
N PHE A 365 10.66 14.20 0.34
CA PHE A 365 11.05 15.45 -0.30
C PHE A 365 11.63 16.43 0.74
N VAL A 366 12.86 16.85 0.54
CA VAL A 366 13.52 17.88 1.34
C VAL A 366 14.08 18.93 0.38
N PRO A 367 13.57 20.19 0.39
CA PRO A 367 13.96 21.21 -0.58
C PRO A 367 15.47 21.51 -0.61
N THR A 368 16.11 21.43 0.56
CA THR A 368 17.54 21.78 0.73
C THR A 368 18.51 20.65 0.38
N THR A 369 17.99 19.45 0.06
CA THR A 369 18.83 18.29 -0.24
C THR A 369 18.49 17.70 -1.60
N ASN A 370 19.43 16.96 -2.18
CA ASN A 370 19.19 16.23 -3.42
C ASN A 370 18.94 14.74 -3.15
N THR A 371 18.13 14.42 -2.13
CA THR A 371 17.83 13.05 -1.73
C THR A 371 16.53 12.49 -2.28
N TRP A 372 15.58 13.35 -2.66
CA TRP A 372 14.33 12.94 -3.26
C TRP A 372 14.55 12.23 -4.59
N LEU A 373 13.82 11.14 -4.80
CA LEU A 373 13.91 10.22 -5.94
C LEU A 373 15.26 9.51 -6.09
N ARG A 374 16.15 9.56 -5.10
CA ARG A 374 17.34 8.70 -5.11
C ARG A 374 16.90 7.23 -5.08
N PRO A 375 17.57 6.36 -5.85
CA PRO A 375 17.31 4.94 -5.81
C PRO A 375 17.55 4.35 -4.41
N ASN A 376 16.55 3.64 -3.86
CA ASN A 376 16.72 2.80 -2.68
C ASN A 376 17.04 1.36 -3.08
N SER A 377 16.49 0.91 -4.21
CA SER A 377 16.83 -0.39 -4.80
C SER A 377 16.75 -0.32 -6.32
N VAL A 378 17.56 -1.09 -6.98
CA VAL A 378 17.63 -1.23 -8.43
C VAL A 378 17.47 -2.69 -8.83
N LEU A 379 17.09 -2.93 -10.09
CA LEU A 379 17.04 -4.28 -10.63
C LEU A 379 18.42 -4.93 -10.51
N GLN A 380 18.43 -6.19 -10.08
CA GLN A 380 19.68 -6.93 -9.92
C GLN A 380 20.45 -6.98 -11.25
N ALA A 381 21.76 -6.75 -11.18
CA ALA A 381 22.64 -6.86 -12.34
C ALA A 381 22.56 -8.25 -12.99
N ARG A 382 22.90 -8.31 -14.27
CA ARG A 382 22.95 -9.57 -15.00
C ARG A 382 23.79 -10.61 -14.27
N PHE A 383 23.21 -11.80 -14.08
CA PHE A 383 23.94 -12.94 -13.52
C PHE A 383 23.60 -14.24 -14.26
N MET A 384 24.44 -15.21 -14.10
CA MET A 384 24.29 -16.53 -14.72
C MET A 384 24.20 -17.63 -13.67
N LYS A 385 23.38 -18.63 -13.95
CA LYS A 385 23.25 -19.85 -13.17
C LYS A 385 23.52 -21.05 -14.08
N VAL A 386 24.36 -21.95 -13.66
CA VAL A 386 24.55 -23.25 -14.32
C VAL A 386 23.75 -24.29 -13.57
N SER A 387 23.04 -25.15 -14.29
CA SER A 387 22.21 -26.21 -13.73
C SER A 387 22.43 -27.53 -14.46
N ALA A 388 22.36 -28.63 -13.72
CA ALA A 388 22.30 -29.97 -14.27
C ALA A 388 21.18 -30.75 -13.58
N GLN A 389 20.35 -31.41 -14.38
CA GLN A 389 19.26 -32.28 -13.92
C GLN A 389 19.44 -33.66 -14.56
N VAL A 390 19.25 -34.69 -13.77
CA VAL A 390 19.32 -36.08 -14.23
C VAL A 390 18.01 -36.75 -13.90
N ASP A 391 17.34 -37.29 -14.93
CA ASP A 391 16.09 -38.05 -14.84
C ASP A 391 16.43 -39.52 -15.16
N PHE A 392 16.05 -40.43 -14.27
CA PHE A 392 16.34 -41.87 -14.37
C PHE A 392 15.15 -42.68 -14.90
#